data_6b8a05f4ffcc497478d28b1d6639350a
#
_entry.id   6b8a05f4ffcc497478d28b1d6639350a
#
_cell.length_a   1.000
_cell.length_b   1.000
_cell.length_c   1.000
_cell.angle_alpha   90.00
_cell.angle_beta   90.00
_cell.angle_gamma   90.00
#
_symmetry.space_group_name_H-M   'P 1'
#
loop_
_entity.id
_entity.type
_entity.pdbx_description
1 polymer ?
#
loop_
_entity_poly.entity_id
_entity_poly.type
_entity_poly.pdbx_seq_one_letter_code
_entity_poly.pdbx_strand_id
1 'polypeptide(L)'
;MKKSLLFVLGLLMSFAAQAQDFETAKEAVKNMGVGWNLGNTLDACSGSAQGLESETYWGQPVTKPELMKMMKEAGFSAIRVPVTWYNHMDTNGKVDEAWMKRVHEVVDYVINAGLYCIVNVHHDTGDGTQWLHASTTTYNKVKSKYEYLWKQIATEFKDYDQKLLFESYNEMLDDNNRWNEPATDDGYKAINSYAKSFVTTVRNTGGNNTKRNLVVNDYSASSAPNAMKALELPENTGHIIFQLHSYPNWQNESNAKKEIDNLISNIKTNLLNRAPVIIGEYATFTTWPSNIDYYNTNRKVALYAMDYLVKQAKIAGIGTFYWMGLSDGSSRSLPVFNQADLAETLINAYYGTTKGYQFPSTSTTEIIYTVKYNDEWSEAFLFGDWNRTAVKLSDYKGVRVEMENDSYAGKLQIKVYGDKKSGTDFKEQYIPLASGSAITEATFDAATLGSTFWGITLQTFSGALTAKVKKATLIKADGSETNLTVTAAWGCEVSQETVTGIRPVKAIQTEGAVYNLSGQRVQNPQKGIYIQDGKKYIVK
;
A
#
# COMPACT_ATOMS: atom_id res chain seq x y z
N MET A 1 -33.73 69.35 26.98
CA MET A 1 -33.33 68.73 25.74
C MET A 1 -31.85 68.35 25.88
N LYS A 2 -31.56 67.08 26.29
CA LYS A 2 -30.17 66.53 26.37
C LYS A 2 -30.05 65.44 25.32
N LYS A 3 -29.17 65.62 24.34
CA LYS A 3 -28.83 64.62 23.33
C LYS A 3 -27.81 63.69 23.90
N SER A 4 -28.16 62.41 24.12
CA SER A 4 -27.23 61.36 24.46
C SER A 4 -26.57 60.81 23.20
N LEU A 5 -25.25 60.93 23.11
CA LEU A 5 -24.40 60.37 22.09
C LEU A 5 -24.04 58.96 22.49
N LEU A 6 -24.57 57.90 21.81
CA LEU A 6 -24.13 56.53 21.99
C LEU A 6 -22.88 56.32 21.17
N PHE A 7 -21.74 56.08 21.84
CA PHE A 7 -20.50 55.56 21.26
C PHE A 7 -20.62 54.03 21.16
N VAL A 8 -20.78 53.52 19.95
CA VAL A 8 -20.64 52.10 19.66
C VAL A 8 -19.15 51.80 19.47
N LEU A 9 -18.50 51.21 20.48
CA LEU A 9 -17.14 50.69 20.39
C LEU A 9 -17.20 49.34 19.70
N GLY A 10 -16.89 49.31 18.40
CA GLY A 10 -16.73 48.08 17.62
C GLY A 10 -15.42 47.39 18.03
N LEU A 11 -15.51 46.33 18.82
CA LEU A 11 -14.37 45.45 19.09
C LEU A 11 -14.07 44.64 17.81
N LEU A 12 -13.12 45.10 17.03
CA LEU A 12 -12.47 44.29 16.01
C LEU A 12 -11.63 43.22 16.73
N MET A 13 -12.22 42.06 17.00
CA MET A 13 -11.42 40.86 17.30
C MET A 13 -10.74 40.44 16.00
N SER A 14 -9.51 40.89 15.81
CA SER A 14 -8.57 40.27 14.88
C SER A 14 -8.29 38.85 15.42
N PHE A 15 -8.96 37.85 14.86
CA PHE A 15 -8.48 36.47 14.95
C PHE A 15 -7.15 36.45 14.20
N ALA A 16 -6.05 36.66 14.91
CA ALA A 16 -4.76 36.19 14.45
C ALA A 16 -4.91 34.66 14.34
N ALA A 17 -5.17 34.15 13.14
CA ALA A 17 -5.00 32.73 12.86
C ALA A 17 -3.55 32.43 13.24
N GLN A 18 -3.34 31.82 14.39
CA GLN A 18 -2.03 31.28 14.76
C GLN A 18 -1.69 30.29 13.66
N ALA A 19 -0.71 30.64 12.84
CA ALA A 19 -0.23 29.72 11.80
C ALA A 19 0.16 28.44 12.51
N GLN A 20 -0.59 27.38 12.27
CA GLN A 20 -0.31 26.07 12.85
C GLN A 20 1.10 25.67 12.39
N ASP A 21 2.01 25.44 13.33
CA ASP A 21 3.34 24.98 12.98
C ASP A 21 3.20 23.61 12.29
N PHE A 22 3.86 23.48 11.14
CA PHE A 22 3.90 22.21 10.43
C PHE A 22 4.66 21.18 11.27
N GLU A 23 4.22 19.95 11.21
CA GLU A 23 4.93 18.83 11.82
C GLU A 23 6.35 18.70 11.27
N THR A 24 7.26 18.26 12.11
CA THR A 24 8.64 17.98 11.72
C THR A 24 8.71 16.85 10.68
N ALA A 25 9.80 16.78 9.94
CA ALA A 25 10.06 15.67 9.01
C ALA A 25 9.96 14.29 9.69
N LYS A 26 10.39 14.19 10.95
CA LYS A 26 10.30 12.96 11.74
C LYS A 26 8.85 12.56 12.06
N GLU A 27 8.03 13.52 12.41
CA GLU A 27 6.60 13.31 12.65
C GLU A 27 5.88 12.95 11.36
N ALA A 28 6.18 13.67 10.24
CA ALA A 28 5.63 13.38 8.93
C ALA A 28 5.93 11.95 8.48
N VAL A 29 7.19 11.48 8.58
CA VAL A 29 7.57 10.10 8.23
C VAL A 29 6.82 9.09 9.09
N LYS A 30 6.67 9.32 10.40
CA LYS A 30 5.88 8.47 11.28
C LYS A 30 4.40 8.42 10.88
N ASN A 31 3.81 9.58 10.53
CA ASN A 31 2.39 9.71 10.18
C ASN A 31 2.08 9.18 8.77
N MET A 32 3.02 9.25 7.83
CA MET A 32 2.92 8.65 6.50
C MET A 32 2.91 7.11 6.55
N GLY A 33 3.54 6.50 7.54
CA GLY A 33 3.47 5.07 7.83
C GLY A 33 3.77 4.18 6.61
N VAL A 34 2.72 3.57 6.05
CA VAL A 34 2.79 2.77 4.81
C VAL A 34 2.15 3.55 3.69
N GLY A 35 2.93 3.80 2.64
CA GLY A 35 2.51 4.47 1.42
C GLY A 35 2.43 3.56 0.20
N TRP A 36 1.84 4.08 -0.85
CA TRP A 36 1.75 3.48 -2.17
C TRP A 36 2.11 4.50 -3.26
N ASN A 37 2.68 4.03 -4.37
CA ASN A 37 2.97 4.86 -5.53
C ASN A 37 1.84 4.78 -6.57
N LEU A 38 1.29 5.94 -6.98
CA LEU A 38 0.41 6.06 -8.14
C LEU A 38 1.25 6.08 -9.43
N GLY A 39 2.12 5.08 -9.59
CA GLY A 39 3.06 5.00 -10.70
C GLY A 39 2.41 4.62 -12.04
N ASN A 40 3.12 4.89 -13.13
CA ASN A 40 2.70 4.68 -14.52
C ASN A 40 1.44 5.48 -14.93
N THR A 41 1.21 6.63 -14.28
CA THR A 41 0.10 7.56 -14.57
C THR A 41 0.62 8.92 -14.99
N LEU A 42 0.71 9.88 -14.08
CA LEU A 42 1.23 11.21 -14.38
C LEU A 42 2.74 11.23 -14.65
N ASP A 43 3.43 10.15 -14.33
CA ASP A 43 4.83 9.90 -14.70
C ASP A 43 4.98 9.29 -16.10
N ALA A 44 3.91 8.75 -16.69
CA ALA A 44 3.97 8.16 -18.02
C ALA A 44 4.34 9.22 -19.07
N CYS A 45 5.31 8.88 -19.89
CA CYS A 45 5.88 9.80 -20.89
C CYS A 45 6.30 9.09 -22.17
N SER A 46 6.27 9.83 -23.25
CA SER A 46 6.90 9.46 -24.52
C SER A 46 7.18 10.71 -25.33
N GLY A 47 8.00 10.62 -26.34
CA GLY A 47 8.24 11.75 -27.26
C GLY A 47 7.02 12.22 -28.03
N SER A 48 5.93 11.44 -28.06
CA SER A 48 4.69 11.73 -28.78
C SER A 48 3.50 12.08 -27.89
N ALA A 49 3.50 11.70 -26.60
CA ALA A 49 2.43 11.99 -25.66
C ALA A 49 2.74 13.31 -24.92
N GLN A 50 2.09 14.40 -25.33
CA GLN A 50 2.35 15.76 -24.84
C GLN A 50 1.12 16.44 -24.23
N GLY A 51 -0.03 15.76 -24.18
CA GLY A 51 -1.25 16.26 -23.60
C GLY A 51 -1.72 15.41 -22.41
N LEU A 52 -2.98 15.56 -22.03
CA LEU A 52 -3.56 14.79 -20.93
C LEU A 52 -3.60 13.28 -21.18
N GLU A 53 -3.49 12.85 -22.46
CA GLU A 53 -3.41 11.46 -22.87
C GLU A 53 -2.17 10.74 -22.33
N SER A 54 -1.12 11.47 -21.93
CA SER A 54 0.08 10.86 -21.33
C SER A 54 -0.27 10.11 -20.03
N GLU A 55 -1.24 10.55 -19.25
CA GLU A 55 -1.68 9.84 -18.04
C GLU A 55 -2.06 8.37 -18.30
N THR A 56 -2.54 8.05 -19.51
CA THR A 56 -2.98 6.70 -19.87
C THR A 56 -2.02 5.97 -20.82
N TYR A 57 -0.93 6.61 -21.18
CA TYR A 57 -0.04 6.13 -22.24
C TYR A 57 0.64 4.79 -21.88
N TRP A 58 0.91 4.54 -20.61
CA TRP A 58 1.49 3.26 -20.16
C TRP A 58 0.42 2.28 -19.64
N GLY A 59 -0.84 2.40 -20.11
CA GLY A 59 -1.91 1.42 -19.90
C GLY A 59 -2.68 1.60 -18.60
N GLN A 60 -2.43 2.65 -17.83
CA GLN A 60 -3.25 2.98 -16.68
C GLN A 60 -4.52 3.72 -17.12
N PRO A 61 -5.64 3.56 -16.41
CA PRO A 61 -6.82 4.40 -16.65
C PRO A 61 -6.62 5.79 -16.06
N VAL A 62 -7.42 6.74 -16.53
CA VAL A 62 -7.53 8.06 -15.89
C VAL A 62 -7.83 7.90 -14.40
N THR A 63 -7.00 8.50 -13.56
CA THR A 63 -7.10 8.41 -12.09
C THR A 63 -8.39 9.03 -11.59
N LYS A 64 -9.05 8.34 -10.64
CA LYS A 64 -10.30 8.76 -10.02
C LYS A 64 -10.18 8.80 -8.49
N PRO A 65 -10.98 9.63 -7.80
CA PRO A 65 -10.92 9.77 -6.34
C PRO A 65 -11.28 8.47 -5.59
N GLU A 66 -12.07 7.56 -6.19
CA GLU A 66 -12.45 6.29 -5.58
C GLU A 66 -11.24 5.38 -5.31
N LEU A 67 -10.19 5.48 -6.15
CA LEU A 67 -8.94 4.75 -5.93
C LEU A 67 -8.24 5.22 -4.65
N MET A 68 -8.19 6.52 -4.40
CA MET A 68 -7.59 7.08 -3.18
C MET A 68 -8.41 6.73 -1.94
N LYS A 69 -9.73 6.72 -2.06
CA LYS A 69 -10.63 6.27 -0.99
C LYS A 69 -10.38 4.81 -0.64
N MET A 70 -10.28 3.91 -1.63
CA MET A 70 -9.94 2.50 -1.41
C MET A 70 -8.61 2.35 -0.68
N MET A 71 -7.56 3.05 -1.11
CA MET A 71 -6.24 2.99 -0.46
C MET A 71 -6.32 3.46 1.00
N LYS A 72 -7.06 4.54 1.28
CA LYS A 72 -7.29 5.03 2.65
C LYS A 72 -8.02 4.03 3.53
N GLU A 73 -9.10 3.46 3.02
CA GLU A 73 -9.91 2.46 3.74
C GLU A 73 -9.12 1.18 4.01
N ALA A 74 -8.24 0.78 3.09
CA ALA A 74 -7.33 -0.34 3.27
C ALA A 74 -6.26 -0.11 4.35
N GLY A 75 -6.03 1.14 4.77
CA GLY A 75 -5.09 1.50 5.83
C GLY A 75 -3.81 2.18 5.35
N PHE A 76 -3.65 2.45 4.05
CA PHE A 76 -2.55 3.29 3.58
C PHE A 76 -2.70 4.71 4.12
N SER A 77 -1.58 5.36 4.44
CA SER A 77 -1.57 6.69 5.02
C SER A 77 -0.99 7.75 4.07
N ALA A 78 -0.32 7.33 3.00
CA ALA A 78 0.35 8.23 2.06
C ALA A 78 0.30 7.69 0.63
N ILE A 79 0.23 8.61 -0.34
CA ILE A 79 0.39 8.31 -1.77
C ILE A 79 1.53 9.17 -2.31
N ARG A 80 2.51 8.54 -2.95
CA ARG A 80 3.48 9.22 -3.79
C ARG A 80 2.90 9.30 -5.19
N VAL A 81 2.83 10.50 -5.74
CA VAL A 81 2.29 10.84 -7.06
C VAL A 81 3.47 11.24 -7.94
N PRO A 82 4.09 10.29 -8.65
CA PRO A 82 5.14 10.60 -9.60
C PRO A 82 4.58 11.43 -10.76
N VAL A 83 5.31 12.48 -11.17
CA VAL A 83 4.91 13.37 -12.27
C VAL A 83 6.09 13.66 -13.17
N THR A 84 5.91 13.45 -14.47
CA THR A 84 6.87 13.86 -15.51
C THR A 84 6.45 15.21 -16.09
N TRP A 85 7.39 16.11 -16.25
CA TRP A 85 7.13 17.50 -16.65
C TRP A 85 7.71 17.86 -18.01
N TYR A 86 8.80 17.23 -18.45
CA TYR A 86 9.57 17.67 -19.62
C TYR A 86 8.74 17.73 -20.92
N ASN A 87 7.81 16.80 -21.10
CA ASN A 87 6.92 16.73 -22.26
C ASN A 87 5.67 17.61 -22.11
N HIS A 88 5.52 18.28 -20.96
CA HIS A 88 4.44 19.24 -20.65
C HIS A 88 4.98 20.64 -20.37
N MET A 89 6.16 20.97 -20.87
CA MET A 89 6.77 22.29 -20.78
C MET A 89 7.11 22.84 -22.15
N ASP A 90 6.97 24.14 -22.33
CA ASP A 90 7.52 24.81 -23.51
C ASP A 90 9.07 24.88 -23.47
N THR A 91 9.67 25.42 -24.52
CA THR A 91 11.13 25.56 -24.62
C THR A 91 11.74 26.42 -23.50
N ASN A 92 10.97 27.32 -22.90
CA ASN A 92 11.40 28.18 -21.82
C ASN A 92 11.16 27.55 -20.43
N GLY A 93 10.58 26.36 -20.38
CA GLY A 93 10.26 25.64 -19.14
C GLY A 93 8.94 26.06 -18.49
N LYS A 94 8.07 26.79 -19.19
CA LYS A 94 6.72 27.08 -18.70
C LYS A 94 5.87 25.82 -18.84
N VAL A 95 5.30 25.37 -17.71
CA VAL A 95 4.42 24.20 -17.65
C VAL A 95 3.10 24.51 -18.33
N ASP A 96 2.55 23.55 -19.08
CA ASP A 96 1.22 23.60 -19.67
C ASP A 96 0.15 23.73 -18.57
N GLU A 97 -0.80 24.63 -18.77
CA GLU A 97 -1.83 24.94 -17.76
C GLU A 97 -2.82 23.78 -17.56
N ALA A 98 -3.12 23.03 -18.63
CA ALA A 98 -4.02 21.89 -18.54
C ALA A 98 -3.36 20.74 -17.77
N TRP A 99 -2.04 20.51 -17.99
CA TRP A 99 -1.28 19.54 -17.22
C TRP A 99 -1.16 19.91 -15.75
N MET A 100 -0.78 21.16 -15.43
CA MET A 100 -0.72 21.61 -14.03
C MET A 100 -2.08 21.45 -13.33
N LYS A 101 -3.17 21.79 -14.02
CA LYS A 101 -4.53 21.59 -13.48
C LYS A 101 -4.84 20.12 -13.24
N ARG A 102 -4.39 19.20 -14.12
CA ARG A 102 -4.61 17.77 -13.93
C ARG A 102 -3.80 17.22 -12.74
N VAL A 103 -2.55 17.65 -12.59
CA VAL A 103 -1.74 17.31 -11.41
C VAL A 103 -2.42 17.81 -10.13
N HIS A 104 -2.90 19.06 -10.13
CA HIS A 104 -3.65 19.65 -9.02
C HIS A 104 -4.87 18.80 -8.65
N GLU A 105 -5.68 18.40 -9.62
CA GLU A 105 -6.87 17.58 -9.41
C GLU A 105 -6.53 16.22 -8.77
N VAL A 106 -5.45 15.55 -9.20
CA VAL A 106 -5.02 14.26 -8.62
C VAL A 106 -4.47 14.45 -7.20
N VAL A 107 -3.74 15.54 -6.95
CA VAL A 107 -3.30 15.90 -5.58
C VAL A 107 -4.52 16.11 -4.68
N ASP A 108 -5.54 16.80 -5.16
CA ASP A 108 -6.80 16.99 -4.42
C ASP A 108 -7.48 15.67 -4.08
N TYR A 109 -7.48 14.68 -4.98
CA TYR A 109 -8.03 13.35 -4.69
C TYR A 109 -7.33 12.69 -3.50
N VAL A 110 -6.00 12.80 -3.42
CA VAL A 110 -5.20 12.24 -2.33
C VAL A 110 -5.47 12.99 -1.01
N ILE A 111 -5.39 14.31 -1.02
CA ILE A 111 -5.57 15.15 0.17
C ILE A 111 -6.99 15.05 0.72
N ASN A 112 -8.01 15.08 -0.16
CA ASN A 112 -9.42 14.95 0.23
C ASN A 112 -9.77 13.55 0.78
N ALA A 113 -9.03 12.52 0.40
CA ALA A 113 -9.12 11.21 1.03
C ALA A 113 -8.47 11.17 2.44
N GLY A 114 -7.84 12.26 2.88
CA GLY A 114 -7.15 12.38 4.18
C GLY A 114 -5.79 11.69 4.22
N LEU A 115 -5.16 11.50 3.04
CA LEU A 115 -3.84 10.90 2.88
C LEU A 115 -2.75 11.98 2.80
N TYR A 116 -1.51 11.62 3.12
CA TYR A 116 -0.34 12.39 2.73
C TYR A 116 -0.10 12.22 1.23
N CYS A 117 0.41 13.27 0.59
CA CYS A 117 0.75 13.30 -0.83
C CYS A 117 2.20 13.73 -1.01
N ILE A 118 2.97 12.99 -1.83
CA ILE A 118 4.30 13.42 -2.26
C ILE A 118 4.25 13.61 -3.78
N VAL A 119 4.54 14.83 -4.25
CA VAL A 119 4.65 15.16 -5.68
C VAL A 119 6.10 15.39 -6.03
N ASN A 120 6.55 14.86 -7.19
CA ASN A 120 7.95 14.96 -7.60
C ASN A 120 8.16 15.44 -9.04
N VAL A 121 9.42 15.46 -9.44
CA VAL A 121 9.90 15.55 -10.82
C VAL A 121 10.46 14.17 -11.18
N HIS A 122 9.73 13.39 -12.01
CA HIS A 122 9.97 11.95 -12.15
C HIS A 122 10.87 11.60 -13.35
N HIS A 123 10.31 11.33 -14.53
CA HIS A 123 11.09 10.96 -15.72
C HIS A 123 11.69 12.14 -16.48
N ASP A 124 11.80 13.27 -15.85
CA ASP A 124 12.75 14.34 -16.20
C ASP A 124 14.19 13.93 -15.91
N THR A 125 14.34 12.84 -15.12
CA THR A 125 15.58 12.14 -14.74
C THR A 125 15.51 10.68 -15.21
N GLY A 126 16.61 9.93 -15.09
CA GLY A 126 16.71 8.53 -15.44
C GLY A 126 17.74 8.28 -16.53
N ASP A 127 17.57 7.15 -17.24
CA ASP A 127 18.40 6.80 -18.38
C ASP A 127 17.85 7.37 -19.71
N GLY A 128 18.72 7.71 -20.62
CA GLY A 128 18.37 8.16 -21.96
C GLY A 128 18.38 9.66 -22.18
N THR A 129 17.29 10.20 -22.76
CA THR A 129 17.26 11.58 -23.30
C THR A 129 16.70 12.63 -22.35
N GLN A 130 16.57 12.31 -21.09
CA GLN A 130 16.08 13.24 -20.06
C GLN A 130 17.03 14.44 -19.93
N TRP A 131 16.48 15.53 -19.44
CA TRP A 131 17.22 16.79 -19.39
C TRP A 131 17.95 17.06 -18.06
N LEU A 132 17.62 16.30 -16.99
CA LEU A 132 18.27 16.37 -15.69
C LEU A 132 19.27 15.23 -15.54
N HIS A 133 20.55 15.55 -15.39
CA HIS A 133 21.61 14.59 -15.13
C HIS A 133 22.45 15.00 -13.92
N ALA A 134 22.91 14.02 -13.17
CA ALA A 134 23.82 14.20 -12.03
C ALA A 134 25.25 14.50 -12.52
N SER A 135 25.44 15.66 -13.09
CA SER A 135 26.68 16.22 -13.60
C SER A 135 26.70 17.71 -13.31
N THR A 136 27.80 18.23 -12.78
CA THR A 136 27.94 19.68 -12.50
C THR A 136 27.86 20.50 -13.77
N THR A 137 28.33 19.96 -14.89
CA THR A 137 28.22 20.58 -16.21
C THR A 137 26.77 20.72 -16.63
N THR A 138 26.00 19.64 -16.55
CA THR A 138 24.57 19.66 -16.88
C THR A 138 23.79 20.53 -15.89
N TYR A 139 24.05 20.40 -14.59
CA TYR A 139 23.43 21.27 -13.58
C TYR A 139 23.61 22.76 -13.90
N ASN A 140 24.82 23.21 -14.16
CA ASN A 140 25.09 24.62 -14.46
C ASN A 140 24.34 25.12 -15.71
N LYS A 141 24.14 24.25 -16.71
CA LYS A 141 23.39 24.53 -17.95
C LYS A 141 21.89 24.66 -17.70
N VAL A 142 21.31 23.79 -16.85
CA VAL A 142 19.85 23.65 -16.71
C VAL A 142 19.30 24.23 -15.40
N LYS A 143 20.14 24.67 -14.49
CA LYS A 143 19.76 25.18 -13.16
C LYS A 143 18.59 26.15 -13.20
N SER A 144 18.65 27.17 -14.04
CA SER A 144 17.59 28.20 -14.12
C SER A 144 16.25 27.61 -14.56
N LYS A 145 16.24 26.62 -15.48
CA LYS A 145 15.04 25.93 -15.92
C LYS A 145 14.49 25.04 -14.79
N TYR A 146 15.35 24.34 -14.07
CA TYR A 146 14.96 23.49 -12.94
C TYR A 146 14.37 24.33 -11.79
N GLU A 147 14.99 25.43 -11.43
CA GLU A 147 14.47 26.36 -10.43
C GLU A 147 13.14 27.00 -10.89
N TYR A 148 12.99 27.31 -12.18
CA TYR A 148 11.73 27.84 -12.73
C TYR A 148 10.61 26.81 -12.68
N LEU A 149 10.89 25.53 -13.00
CA LEU A 149 9.91 24.44 -12.86
C LEU A 149 9.44 24.33 -11.40
N TRP A 150 10.37 24.23 -10.45
CA TRP A 150 10.01 24.13 -9.03
C TRP A 150 9.29 25.36 -8.49
N LYS A 151 9.63 26.55 -8.99
CA LYS A 151 8.90 27.77 -8.64
C LYS A 151 7.44 27.70 -9.08
N GLN A 152 7.14 27.17 -10.27
CA GLN A 152 5.77 27.00 -10.75
C GLN A 152 5.02 26.00 -9.89
N ILE A 153 5.55 24.80 -9.68
CA ILE A 153 4.95 23.76 -8.84
C ILE A 153 4.71 24.29 -7.42
N ALA A 154 5.73 24.82 -6.79
CA ALA A 154 5.63 25.30 -5.41
C ALA A 154 4.66 26.49 -5.25
N THR A 155 4.51 27.34 -6.27
CA THR A 155 3.54 28.44 -6.26
C THR A 155 2.12 27.95 -6.36
N GLU A 156 1.87 26.95 -7.24
CA GLU A 156 0.53 26.33 -7.41
C GLU A 156 0.00 25.75 -6.11
N PHE A 157 0.86 25.04 -5.39
CA PHE A 157 0.49 24.30 -4.19
C PHE A 157 0.86 24.96 -2.86
N LYS A 158 1.20 26.26 -2.86
CA LYS A 158 1.75 26.96 -1.68
C LYS A 158 0.83 26.98 -0.45
N ASP A 159 -0.49 26.92 -0.67
CA ASP A 159 -1.50 27.05 0.37
C ASP A 159 -1.97 25.70 0.94
N TYR A 160 -1.50 24.57 0.38
CA TYR A 160 -1.76 23.23 0.93
C TYR A 160 -1.11 23.07 2.29
N ASP A 161 -1.77 22.29 3.15
CA ASP A 161 -1.29 21.98 4.50
C ASP A 161 -0.05 21.06 4.52
N GLN A 162 0.34 20.63 5.71
CA GLN A 162 1.51 19.76 5.95
C GLN A 162 1.45 18.39 5.31
N LYS A 163 0.26 17.92 4.85
CA LYS A 163 0.12 16.61 4.22
C LYS A 163 0.61 16.57 2.78
N LEU A 164 0.80 17.72 2.13
CA LEU A 164 1.45 17.77 0.83
C LEU A 164 2.96 18.00 1.01
N LEU A 165 3.76 17.09 0.48
CA LEU A 165 5.22 17.16 0.43
C LEU A 165 5.68 17.28 -1.03
N PHE A 166 6.86 17.84 -1.23
CA PHE A 166 7.53 17.86 -2.53
C PHE A 166 8.82 17.05 -2.49
N GLU A 167 9.09 16.33 -3.58
CA GLU A 167 10.30 15.54 -3.75
C GLU A 167 11.10 16.07 -4.94
N SER A 168 12.35 16.37 -4.72
CA SER A 168 13.23 17.15 -5.60
C SER A 168 13.35 16.61 -7.04
N TYR A 169 13.61 15.34 -7.18
CA TYR A 169 13.79 14.58 -8.41
C TYR A 169 13.71 13.09 -8.10
N ASN A 170 13.47 12.28 -9.12
CA ASN A 170 13.44 10.82 -8.98
C ASN A 170 14.85 10.20 -9.00
N GLU A 171 15.13 9.32 -9.90
CA GLU A 171 16.36 8.53 -10.06
C GLU A 171 17.32 9.24 -11.05
N MET A 172 18.06 10.23 -10.56
CA MET A 172 18.94 11.04 -11.42
C MET A 172 20.30 10.36 -11.60
N LEU A 173 20.61 9.98 -12.83
CA LEU A 173 21.85 9.35 -13.26
C LEU A 173 22.86 10.39 -13.77
N ASP A 174 24.14 10.03 -13.83
CA ASP A 174 25.18 10.85 -14.46
C ASP A 174 25.07 10.86 -16.00
N ASP A 175 25.88 11.65 -16.68
CA ASP A 175 25.89 11.74 -18.14
C ASP A 175 26.26 10.41 -18.84
N ASN A 176 26.70 9.40 -18.08
CA ASN A 176 27.01 8.05 -18.58
C ASN A 176 25.89 7.04 -18.25
N ASN A 177 24.77 7.48 -17.73
CA ASN A 177 23.60 6.66 -17.32
C ASN A 177 23.97 5.52 -16.35
N ARG A 178 24.86 5.80 -15.37
CA ARG A 178 25.28 4.79 -14.41
C ARG A 178 24.30 4.67 -13.25
N TRP A 179 23.90 3.45 -12.97
CA TRP A 179 23.09 3.12 -11.79
C TRP A 179 23.96 2.90 -10.54
N ASN A 180 23.37 3.07 -9.39
CA ASN A 180 23.92 2.87 -8.04
C ASN A 180 24.98 3.90 -7.64
N GLU A 181 26.02 4.12 -8.43
CA GLU A 181 27.11 5.05 -8.14
C GLU A 181 27.56 5.76 -9.42
N PRO A 182 27.87 7.06 -9.38
CA PRO A 182 28.33 7.80 -10.56
C PRO A 182 29.74 7.38 -10.97
N ALA A 183 30.12 7.74 -12.20
CA ALA A 183 31.46 7.48 -12.72
C ALA A 183 32.55 8.20 -11.90
N THR A 184 32.22 9.36 -11.33
CA THR A 184 33.12 10.18 -10.50
C THR A 184 32.29 10.91 -9.43
N ASP A 185 32.97 11.47 -8.42
CA ASP A 185 32.34 12.27 -7.35
C ASP A 185 31.60 13.51 -7.88
N ASP A 186 31.75 13.87 -9.15
CA ASP A 186 31.05 14.98 -9.78
C ASP A 186 29.51 14.74 -9.74
N GLY A 187 29.08 13.48 -9.93
CA GLY A 187 27.66 13.10 -9.80
C GLY A 187 27.09 13.40 -8.42
N TYR A 188 27.80 13.08 -7.36
CA TYR A 188 27.40 13.41 -5.98
C TYR A 188 27.32 14.92 -5.72
N LYS A 189 28.29 15.69 -6.23
CA LYS A 189 28.28 17.15 -6.12
C LYS A 189 27.08 17.76 -6.85
N ALA A 190 26.75 17.24 -8.03
CA ALA A 190 25.60 17.70 -8.79
C ALA A 190 24.28 17.42 -8.04
N ILE A 191 24.09 16.22 -7.51
CA ILE A 191 22.93 15.83 -6.68
C ILE A 191 22.73 16.83 -5.53
N ASN A 192 23.77 17.10 -4.76
CA ASN A 192 23.71 18.04 -3.64
C ASN A 192 23.39 19.48 -4.11
N SER A 193 23.87 19.87 -5.30
CA SER A 193 23.57 21.17 -5.90
C SER A 193 22.10 21.28 -6.31
N TYR A 194 21.54 20.26 -6.95
CA TYR A 194 20.10 20.19 -7.27
C TYR A 194 19.22 20.20 -6.01
N ALA A 195 19.57 19.40 -5.00
CA ALA A 195 18.86 19.38 -3.73
C ALA A 195 18.81 20.77 -3.07
N LYS A 196 19.95 21.49 -3.04
CA LYS A 196 20.04 22.85 -2.51
C LYS A 196 19.22 23.87 -3.32
N SER A 197 19.29 23.79 -4.67
CA SER A 197 18.48 24.65 -5.55
C SER A 197 16.99 24.42 -5.33
N PHE A 198 16.56 23.15 -5.26
CA PHE A 198 15.18 22.77 -4.98
C PHE A 198 14.68 23.38 -3.68
N VAL A 199 15.36 23.10 -2.57
CA VAL A 199 14.95 23.58 -1.24
C VAL A 199 14.90 25.11 -1.22
N THR A 200 15.93 25.78 -1.71
CA THR A 200 15.98 27.25 -1.75
C THR A 200 14.82 27.82 -2.58
N THR A 201 14.55 27.24 -3.75
CA THR A 201 13.48 27.70 -4.64
C THR A 201 12.12 27.54 -4.00
N VAL A 202 11.82 26.37 -3.44
CA VAL A 202 10.54 26.10 -2.78
C VAL A 202 10.34 27.06 -1.59
N ARG A 203 11.33 27.22 -0.71
CA ARG A 203 11.26 28.12 0.46
C ARG A 203 10.97 29.57 0.04
N ASN A 204 11.60 30.05 -1.04
CA ASN A 204 11.43 31.39 -1.56
C ASN A 204 10.04 31.70 -2.15
N THR A 205 9.21 30.69 -2.42
CA THR A 205 7.80 30.92 -2.84
C THR A 205 6.91 31.38 -1.69
N GLY A 206 7.35 31.25 -0.43
CA GLY A 206 6.64 31.73 0.75
C GLY A 206 5.42 30.86 1.13
N GLY A 207 4.51 31.42 1.90
CA GLY A 207 3.34 30.73 2.41
C GLY A 207 3.72 29.48 3.20
N ASN A 208 2.95 28.40 3.07
CA ASN A 208 3.19 27.12 3.74
C ASN A 208 4.49 26.43 3.29
N ASN A 209 5.04 26.81 2.14
CA ASN A 209 6.29 26.26 1.64
C ASN A 209 7.52 26.61 2.49
N THR A 210 7.43 27.65 3.32
CA THR A 210 8.50 28.00 4.27
C THR A 210 8.72 26.92 5.34
N LYS A 211 7.69 26.11 5.62
CA LYS A 211 7.69 25.04 6.66
C LYS A 211 7.38 23.66 6.10
N ARG A 212 7.08 23.53 4.80
CA ARG A 212 6.73 22.27 4.16
C ARG A 212 7.86 21.26 4.27
N ASN A 213 7.53 20.01 4.62
CA ASN A 213 8.48 18.92 4.55
C ASN A 213 8.85 18.63 3.09
N LEU A 214 10.16 18.59 2.82
CA LEU A 214 10.74 18.39 1.49
C LEU A 214 11.54 17.09 1.47
N VAL A 215 11.43 16.34 0.37
CA VAL A 215 12.11 15.07 0.17
C VAL A 215 13.23 15.23 -0.83
N VAL A 216 14.42 14.75 -0.49
CA VAL A 216 15.59 14.75 -1.37
C VAL A 216 16.18 13.35 -1.50
N ASN A 217 16.47 12.96 -2.75
CA ASN A 217 17.02 11.66 -3.08
C ASN A 217 18.55 11.71 -3.15
N ASP A 218 19.19 10.61 -2.83
CA ASP A 218 20.59 10.42 -3.15
C ASP A 218 20.80 10.15 -4.65
N TYR A 219 22.03 9.92 -5.06
CA TYR A 219 22.36 9.62 -6.46
C TYR A 219 21.62 8.36 -6.93
N SER A 220 20.89 8.47 -8.03
CA SER A 220 20.01 7.44 -8.62
C SER A 220 18.96 6.85 -7.66
N ALA A 221 18.62 7.57 -6.58
CA ALA A 221 17.82 7.06 -5.46
C ALA A 221 18.33 5.67 -4.99
N SER A 222 19.65 5.53 -4.86
CA SER A 222 20.33 4.24 -4.73
C SER A 222 20.31 3.71 -3.29
N SER A 223 20.28 2.39 -3.15
CA SER A 223 20.55 1.71 -1.88
C SER A 223 22.06 1.48 -1.61
N ALA A 224 22.96 2.01 -2.47
CA ALA A 224 24.41 1.88 -2.30
C ALA A 224 24.92 2.74 -1.14
N PRO A 225 25.75 2.20 -0.24
CA PRO A 225 26.25 2.95 0.92
C PRO A 225 26.99 4.24 0.59
N ASN A 226 27.73 4.28 -0.53
CA ASN A 226 28.47 5.47 -0.94
C ASN A 226 27.53 6.59 -1.42
N ALA A 227 26.46 6.27 -2.15
CA ALA A 227 25.45 7.24 -2.56
C ALA A 227 24.75 7.85 -1.34
N MET A 228 24.30 7.00 -0.40
CA MET A 228 23.70 7.45 0.85
C MET A 228 24.65 8.37 1.66
N LYS A 229 25.93 7.99 1.76
CA LYS A 229 26.94 8.76 2.51
C LYS A 229 27.23 10.12 1.88
N ALA A 230 27.21 10.20 0.55
CA ALA A 230 27.54 11.40 -0.20
C ALA A 230 26.41 12.44 -0.21
N LEU A 231 25.15 12.05 0.07
CA LEU A 231 24.03 12.98 0.15
C LEU A 231 24.23 13.96 1.31
N GLU A 232 24.17 15.25 1.03
CA GLU A 232 24.27 16.30 2.03
C GLU A 232 22.89 16.80 2.47
N LEU A 233 22.78 17.24 3.72
CA LEU A 233 21.58 17.89 4.23
C LEU A 233 21.51 19.32 3.66
N PRO A 234 20.54 19.66 2.77
CA PRO A 234 20.53 20.96 2.10
C PRO A 234 20.15 22.14 3.00
N GLU A 235 19.45 21.86 4.11
CA GLU A 235 19.15 22.82 5.18
C GLU A 235 18.95 22.07 6.51
N ASN A 236 19.13 22.76 7.63
CA ASN A 236 18.97 22.18 8.97
C ASN A 236 17.77 22.80 9.71
N THR A 237 16.57 22.66 9.14
CA THR A 237 15.31 23.22 9.69
C THR A 237 14.44 22.17 10.37
N GLY A 238 14.79 20.88 10.26
CA GLY A 238 13.97 19.77 10.72
C GLY A 238 12.83 19.40 9.76
N HIS A 239 12.82 19.94 8.53
CA HIS A 239 11.80 19.73 7.50
C HIS A 239 12.38 19.10 6.21
N ILE A 240 13.48 18.34 6.31
CA ILE A 240 14.05 17.55 5.22
C ILE A 240 13.91 16.07 5.52
N ILE A 241 13.51 15.31 4.52
CA ILE A 241 13.41 13.85 4.50
C ILE A 241 14.36 13.33 3.42
N PHE A 242 15.21 12.38 3.75
CA PHE A 242 16.01 11.66 2.76
C PHE A 242 15.23 10.49 2.16
N GLN A 243 15.45 10.23 0.89
CA GLN A 243 14.80 9.15 0.18
C GLN A 243 15.81 8.32 -0.61
N LEU A 244 15.51 7.02 -0.69
CA LEU A 244 16.15 6.06 -1.59
C LEU A 244 15.11 5.07 -2.10
N HIS A 245 15.48 4.30 -3.12
CA HIS A 245 14.70 3.19 -3.66
C HIS A 245 15.41 1.85 -3.41
N SER A 246 14.66 0.75 -3.37
CA SER A 246 15.24 -0.57 -3.15
C SER A 246 14.44 -1.65 -3.87
N TYR A 247 15.05 -2.22 -4.90
CA TYR A 247 14.48 -3.29 -5.70
C TYR A 247 15.36 -4.56 -5.63
N PRO A 248 15.41 -5.24 -4.48
CA PRO A 248 16.24 -6.42 -4.31
C PRO A 248 15.69 -7.63 -5.07
N ASN A 249 16.59 -8.54 -5.46
CA ASN A 249 16.24 -9.79 -6.13
C ASN A 249 16.27 -10.95 -5.13
N TRP A 250 15.22 -11.12 -4.37
CA TRP A 250 15.13 -12.18 -3.35
C TRP A 250 14.81 -13.53 -3.97
N GLN A 251 15.66 -14.50 -3.69
CA GLN A 251 15.50 -15.88 -4.18
C GLN A 251 14.77 -16.77 -3.17
N ASN A 252 14.88 -16.47 -1.89
CA ASN A 252 14.25 -17.20 -0.79
C ASN A 252 14.18 -16.34 0.47
N GLU A 253 13.47 -16.81 1.49
CA GLU A 253 13.25 -16.08 2.75
C GLU A 253 14.55 -15.73 3.49
N SER A 254 15.54 -16.63 3.50
CA SER A 254 16.82 -16.39 4.18
C SER A 254 17.64 -15.29 3.48
N ASN A 255 17.68 -15.32 2.15
CA ASN A 255 18.31 -14.28 1.35
C ASN A 255 17.59 -12.93 1.54
N ALA A 256 16.26 -12.91 1.46
CA ALA A 256 15.45 -11.71 1.68
C ALA A 256 15.74 -11.09 3.05
N LYS A 257 15.74 -11.91 4.12
CA LYS A 257 16.07 -11.44 5.46
C LYS A 257 17.44 -10.77 5.54
N LYS A 258 18.47 -11.43 5.01
CA LYS A 258 19.85 -10.90 5.03
C LYS A 258 19.97 -9.56 4.28
N GLU A 259 19.38 -9.46 3.10
CA GLU A 259 19.43 -8.23 2.30
C GLU A 259 18.67 -7.08 2.95
N ILE A 260 17.50 -7.34 3.54
CA ILE A 260 16.73 -6.36 4.29
C ILE A 260 17.49 -5.87 5.53
N ASP A 261 18.09 -6.79 6.32
CA ASP A 261 18.90 -6.42 7.47
C ASP A 261 20.08 -5.51 7.07
N ASN A 262 20.76 -5.82 5.95
CA ASN A 262 21.83 -5.00 5.40
C ASN A 262 21.33 -3.63 4.95
N LEU A 263 20.22 -3.57 4.23
CA LEU A 263 19.59 -2.31 3.79
C LEU A 263 19.29 -1.40 4.99
N ILE A 264 18.58 -1.92 5.98
CA ILE A 264 18.21 -1.16 7.18
C ILE A 264 19.45 -0.71 7.96
N SER A 265 20.47 -1.55 8.06
CA SER A 265 21.75 -1.18 8.70
C SER A 265 22.46 -0.05 7.96
N ASN A 266 22.52 -0.11 6.62
CA ASN A 266 23.12 0.93 5.78
C ASN A 266 22.37 2.26 5.90
N ILE A 267 21.02 2.24 5.89
CA ILE A 267 20.20 3.44 6.09
C ILE A 267 20.47 4.05 7.46
N LYS A 268 20.49 3.25 8.52
CA LYS A 268 20.79 3.73 9.88
C LYS A 268 22.16 4.40 9.97
N THR A 269 23.15 3.80 9.35
CA THR A 269 24.54 4.29 9.42
C THR A 269 24.77 5.56 8.60
N ASN A 270 24.16 5.63 7.40
CA ASN A 270 24.53 6.65 6.42
C ASN A 270 23.50 7.79 6.26
N LEU A 271 22.22 7.59 6.64
CA LEU A 271 21.15 8.57 6.42
C LEU A 271 20.44 8.99 7.71
N LEU A 272 19.92 8.03 8.51
CA LEU A 272 19.05 8.29 9.67
C LEU A 272 19.72 9.11 10.78
N ASN A 273 21.05 9.14 10.84
CA ASN A 273 21.81 9.97 11.77
C ASN A 273 21.81 11.47 11.38
N ARG A 274 21.29 11.83 10.20
CA ARG A 274 21.28 13.19 9.65
C ARG A 274 19.87 13.73 9.37
N ALA A 275 18.96 12.89 8.87
CA ALA A 275 17.56 13.25 8.63
C ALA A 275 16.67 12.00 8.70
N PRO A 276 15.34 12.14 8.91
CA PRO A 276 14.39 11.06 8.71
C PRO A 276 14.43 10.51 7.29
N VAL A 277 14.09 9.25 7.10
CA VAL A 277 14.24 8.54 5.82
C VAL A 277 12.95 7.87 5.40
N ILE A 278 12.67 7.87 4.10
CA ILE A 278 11.68 7.00 3.46
C ILE A 278 12.35 6.12 2.40
N ILE A 279 11.84 4.90 2.22
CA ILE A 279 12.06 4.10 1.03
C ILE A 279 10.90 4.46 0.09
N GLY A 280 11.17 5.35 -0.88
CA GLY A 280 10.16 5.95 -1.75
C GLY A 280 9.62 4.99 -2.80
N GLU A 281 10.42 4.00 -3.16
CA GLU A 281 10.00 2.90 -4.02
C GLU A 281 10.63 1.59 -3.56
N TYR A 282 9.81 0.56 -3.49
CA TYR A 282 10.24 -0.83 -3.32
C TYR A 282 9.15 -1.76 -3.86
N ALA A 283 9.55 -2.97 -4.24
CA ALA A 283 8.61 -3.99 -4.69
C ALA A 283 9.07 -5.39 -4.26
N THR A 284 8.24 -6.39 -4.53
CA THR A 284 8.52 -7.78 -4.16
C THR A 284 9.71 -8.38 -4.90
N PHE A 285 9.96 -7.97 -6.15
CA PHE A 285 11.02 -8.47 -7.01
C PHE A 285 11.53 -7.37 -7.93
N THR A 286 12.79 -7.49 -8.40
CA THR A 286 13.42 -6.55 -9.34
C THR A 286 12.82 -6.61 -10.75
N THR A 287 12.22 -7.74 -11.13
CA THR A 287 11.64 -7.92 -12.44
C THR A 287 10.15 -7.61 -12.41
N TRP A 288 9.79 -6.49 -13.02
CA TRP A 288 8.42 -6.06 -13.29
C TRP A 288 7.45 -6.24 -12.09
N PRO A 289 7.39 -5.27 -11.16
CA PRO A 289 6.64 -5.38 -9.89
C PRO A 289 5.13 -5.65 -10.04
N SER A 290 4.54 -5.36 -11.20
CA SER A 290 3.12 -5.60 -11.51
C SER A 290 2.85 -6.95 -12.19
N ASN A 291 3.88 -7.78 -12.47
CA ASN A 291 3.68 -9.08 -13.10
C ASN A 291 3.01 -10.06 -12.13
N ILE A 292 1.70 -10.23 -12.30
CA ILE A 292 0.87 -11.05 -11.40
C ILE A 292 1.24 -12.53 -11.46
N ASP A 293 1.62 -13.06 -12.62
CA ASP A 293 1.99 -14.47 -12.75
C ASP A 293 3.31 -14.78 -12.04
N TYR A 294 4.28 -13.87 -12.16
CA TYR A 294 5.53 -13.99 -11.42
C TYR A 294 5.30 -13.86 -9.91
N TYR A 295 4.44 -12.92 -9.48
CA TYR A 295 4.03 -12.79 -8.09
C TYR A 295 3.38 -14.07 -7.57
N ASN A 296 2.42 -14.64 -8.27
CA ASN A 296 1.73 -15.87 -7.85
C ASN A 296 2.69 -17.04 -7.68
N THR A 297 3.66 -17.19 -8.60
CA THR A 297 4.69 -18.22 -8.53
C THR A 297 5.61 -18.09 -7.31
N ASN A 298 5.95 -16.85 -6.94
CA ASN A 298 6.91 -16.54 -5.87
C ASN A 298 6.22 -15.98 -4.61
N ARG A 299 4.90 -16.14 -4.50
CA ARG A 299 4.04 -15.48 -3.51
C ARG A 299 4.52 -15.64 -2.06
N LYS A 300 4.97 -16.85 -1.69
CA LYS A 300 5.43 -17.11 -0.31
C LYS A 300 6.62 -16.23 0.08
N VAL A 301 7.61 -16.13 -0.80
CA VAL A 301 8.79 -15.29 -0.56
C VAL A 301 8.42 -13.81 -0.60
N ALA A 302 7.54 -13.41 -1.51
CA ALA A 302 7.05 -12.05 -1.62
C ALA A 302 6.38 -11.57 -0.32
N LEU A 303 5.43 -12.34 0.20
CA LEU A 303 4.71 -11.99 1.43
C LEU A 303 5.66 -11.95 2.64
N TYR A 304 6.55 -12.95 2.78
CA TYR A 304 7.56 -12.97 3.83
C TYR A 304 8.45 -11.72 3.79
N ALA A 305 9.02 -11.42 2.62
CA ALA A 305 9.95 -10.31 2.45
C ALA A 305 9.29 -8.95 2.74
N MET A 306 8.06 -8.75 2.29
CA MET A 306 7.32 -7.51 2.52
C MET A 306 6.91 -7.34 3.97
N ASP A 307 6.43 -8.40 4.61
CA ASP A 307 6.16 -8.38 6.05
C ASP A 307 7.42 -8.01 6.85
N TYR A 308 8.53 -8.66 6.54
CA TYR A 308 9.80 -8.44 7.23
C TYR A 308 10.36 -7.03 6.99
N LEU A 309 10.37 -6.56 5.74
CA LEU A 309 10.86 -5.23 5.39
C LEU A 309 10.08 -4.13 6.12
N VAL A 310 8.75 -4.18 6.03
CA VAL A 310 7.90 -3.14 6.65
C VAL A 310 8.04 -3.13 8.17
N LYS A 311 8.14 -4.31 8.81
CA LYS A 311 8.40 -4.41 10.26
C LYS A 311 9.75 -3.82 10.65
N GLN A 312 10.83 -4.14 9.92
CA GLN A 312 12.16 -3.62 10.20
C GLN A 312 12.25 -2.10 9.93
N ALA A 313 11.64 -1.62 8.86
CA ALA A 313 11.54 -0.20 8.54
C ALA A 313 10.80 0.57 9.65
N LYS A 314 9.63 0.07 10.11
CA LYS A 314 8.88 0.65 11.23
C LYS A 314 9.71 0.75 12.51
N ILE A 315 10.41 -0.35 12.88
CA ILE A 315 11.28 -0.37 14.08
C ILE A 315 12.38 0.68 13.96
N ALA A 316 12.90 0.90 12.75
CA ALA A 316 13.94 1.90 12.49
C ALA A 316 13.40 3.33 12.34
N GLY A 317 12.07 3.55 12.27
CA GLY A 317 11.46 4.84 12.04
C GLY A 317 11.55 5.30 10.57
N ILE A 318 11.59 4.36 9.62
CA ILE A 318 11.65 4.57 8.17
C ILE A 318 10.24 4.41 7.58
N GLY A 319 9.79 5.37 6.77
CA GLY A 319 8.56 5.26 5.99
C GLY A 319 8.78 4.42 4.72
N THR A 320 7.72 3.80 4.20
CA THR A 320 7.85 2.90 3.03
C THR A 320 6.72 3.12 2.04
N PHE A 321 7.03 3.15 0.73
CA PHE A 321 6.08 3.38 -0.35
C PHE A 321 6.19 2.27 -1.39
N TYR A 322 5.21 1.36 -1.44
CA TYR A 322 5.21 0.24 -2.38
C TYR A 322 5.00 0.73 -3.82
N TRP A 323 5.85 0.24 -4.76
CA TRP A 323 5.73 0.62 -6.16
C TRP A 323 4.58 -0.10 -6.84
N MET A 324 3.62 0.64 -7.26
CA MET A 324 2.40 0.57 -8.06
C MET A 324 1.61 -0.76 -8.17
N GLY A 325 2.22 -1.94 -8.17
CA GLY A 325 1.59 -3.22 -8.57
C GLY A 325 0.47 -3.75 -7.65
N LEU A 326 0.17 -3.12 -6.52
CA LEU A 326 -0.95 -3.51 -5.66
C LEU A 326 -2.30 -3.31 -6.38
N SER A 327 -2.42 -2.25 -7.18
CA SER A 327 -3.57 -1.97 -8.04
C SER A 327 -3.05 -1.45 -9.39
N ASP A 328 -3.37 -2.12 -10.48
CA ASP A 328 -2.78 -1.89 -11.80
C ASP A 328 -3.81 -2.08 -12.92
N GLY A 329 -3.67 -1.36 -14.02
CA GLY A 329 -4.56 -1.44 -15.18
C GLY A 329 -6.03 -1.22 -14.82
N SER A 330 -6.91 -2.06 -15.35
CA SER A 330 -8.36 -1.97 -15.11
C SER A 330 -8.77 -2.04 -13.65
N SER A 331 -7.95 -2.62 -12.78
CA SER A 331 -8.20 -2.69 -11.34
C SER A 331 -8.27 -1.31 -10.69
N ARG A 332 -7.54 -0.32 -11.21
CA ARG A 332 -7.63 1.07 -10.75
C ARG A 332 -8.96 1.73 -11.10
N SER A 333 -9.57 1.37 -12.24
CA SER A 333 -10.90 1.84 -12.61
C SER A 333 -12.02 1.25 -11.75
N LEU A 334 -11.80 0.04 -11.24
CA LEU A 334 -12.76 -0.72 -10.42
C LEU A 334 -12.58 -0.51 -8.92
N PRO A 335 -11.69 0.37 -8.47
CA PRO A 335 -10.93 0.44 -7.23
C PRO A 335 -10.83 -0.90 -6.49
N VAL A 336 -9.98 -1.78 -7.00
CA VAL A 336 -9.68 -3.09 -6.42
C VAL A 336 -8.17 -3.36 -6.43
N PHE A 337 -7.72 -4.35 -5.67
CA PHE A 337 -6.34 -4.79 -5.64
C PHE A 337 -6.10 -5.97 -6.60
N ASN A 338 -5.00 -5.93 -7.36
CA ASN A 338 -4.45 -7.10 -8.06
C ASN A 338 -3.78 -8.05 -7.06
N GLN A 339 -3.14 -7.49 -6.05
CA GLN A 339 -2.36 -8.19 -5.02
C GLN A 339 -2.94 -7.87 -3.63
N ALA A 340 -4.20 -8.28 -3.40
CA ALA A 340 -4.95 -7.96 -2.19
C ALA A 340 -4.28 -8.50 -0.91
N ASP A 341 -3.74 -9.73 -0.96
CA ASP A 341 -3.04 -10.37 0.14
C ASP A 341 -1.69 -9.69 0.46
N LEU A 342 -1.03 -9.14 -0.56
CA LEU A 342 0.16 -8.35 -0.36
C LEU A 342 -0.17 -6.99 0.28
N ALA A 343 -1.22 -6.32 -0.20
CA ALA A 343 -1.69 -5.09 0.42
C ALA A 343 -2.09 -5.31 1.90
N GLU A 344 -2.80 -6.41 2.19
CA GLU A 344 -3.11 -6.83 3.56
C GLU A 344 -1.84 -7.06 4.39
N THR A 345 -0.85 -7.74 3.82
CA THR A 345 0.44 -8.03 4.47
C THR A 345 1.17 -6.75 4.87
N LEU A 346 1.26 -5.76 3.98
CA LEU A 346 1.92 -4.49 4.26
C LEU A 346 1.24 -3.74 5.42
N ILE A 347 -0.09 -3.69 5.42
CA ILE A 347 -0.88 -3.02 6.46
C ILE A 347 -0.73 -3.75 7.80
N ASN A 348 -0.85 -5.09 7.81
CA ASN A 348 -0.65 -5.89 9.02
C ASN A 348 0.77 -5.77 9.58
N ALA A 349 1.79 -5.77 8.71
CA ALA A 349 3.18 -5.63 9.12
C ALA A 349 3.44 -4.32 9.86
N TYR A 350 2.81 -3.23 9.44
CA TYR A 350 2.98 -1.92 10.04
C TYR A 350 2.07 -1.70 11.25
N TYR A 351 0.75 -1.95 11.12
CA TYR A 351 -0.23 -1.59 12.16
C TYR A 351 -0.56 -2.76 13.10
N GLY A 352 -0.21 -4.00 12.74
CA GLY A 352 -0.58 -5.21 13.49
C GLY A 352 -2.02 -5.65 13.28
N THR A 353 -2.79 -4.92 12.48
CA THR A 353 -4.20 -5.23 12.18
C THR A 353 -4.67 -4.46 10.95
N THR A 354 -5.59 -5.06 10.19
CA THR A 354 -6.36 -4.39 9.11
C THR A 354 -7.69 -3.83 9.61
N LYS A 355 -7.98 -3.94 10.91
CA LYS A 355 -9.28 -3.57 11.50
C LYS A 355 -10.48 -4.23 10.81
N GLY A 356 -10.27 -5.44 10.26
CA GLY A 356 -11.30 -6.20 9.58
C GLY A 356 -11.63 -5.72 8.16
N TYR A 357 -10.82 -4.83 7.58
CA TYR A 357 -11.02 -4.38 6.20
C TYR A 357 -10.92 -5.56 5.24
N GLN A 358 -11.90 -5.70 4.35
CA GLN A 358 -11.90 -6.71 3.30
C GLN A 358 -11.29 -6.10 2.05
N PHE A 359 -10.09 -6.51 1.70
CA PHE A 359 -9.37 -6.00 0.53
C PHE A 359 -10.09 -6.40 -0.77
N PRO A 360 -10.74 -5.48 -1.50
CA PRO A 360 -11.43 -5.81 -2.73
C PRO A 360 -10.42 -6.27 -3.79
N SER A 361 -10.70 -7.40 -4.46
CA SER A 361 -9.79 -7.96 -5.46
C SER A 361 -10.57 -8.48 -6.67
N THR A 362 -9.99 -8.33 -7.87
CA THR A 362 -10.47 -8.99 -9.09
C THR A 362 -10.08 -10.46 -9.12
N SER A 363 -9.04 -10.83 -8.39
CA SER A 363 -8.54 -12.20 -8.32
C SER A 363 -8.77 -12.73 -6.92
N THR A 364 -9.61 -13.71 -6.78
CA THR A 364 -9.64 -14.55 -5.59
C THR A 364 -8.67 -15.68 -5.79
N THR A 365 -7.49 -15.56 -5.17
CA THR A 365 -6.64 -16.72 -4.99
C THR A 365 -7.17 -17.46 -3.77
N GLU A 366 -8.04 -18.44 -3.99
CA GLU A 366 -8.47 -19.34 -2.94
C GLU A 366 -7.50 -20.52 -2.89
N ILE A 367 -6.92 -20.77 -1.73
CA ILE A 367 -6.23 -22.04 -1.48
C ILE A 367 -7.31 -23.01 -1.04
N ILE A 368 -7.60 -24.00 -1.87
CA ILE A 368 -8.51 -25.08 -1.52
C ILE A 368 -7.68 -26.27 -1.07
N TYR A 369 -7.92 -26.73 0.14
CA TYR A 369 -7.30 -27.94 0.65
C TYR A 369 -8.20 -29.13 0.32
N THR A 370 -7.65 -30.13 -0.35
CA THR A 370 -8.30 -31.41 -0.55
C THR A 370 -7.80 -32.38 0.49
N VAL A 371 -8.69 -32.83 1.37
CA VAL A 371 -8.40 -33.83 2.41
C VAL A 371 -9.03 -35.14 1.99
N LYS A 372 -8.19 -36.15 1.75
CA LYS A 372 -8.61 -37.51 1.46
C LYS A 372 -8.48 -38.36 2.72
N TYR A 373 -9.60 -38.64 3.36
CA TYR A 373 -9.70 -39.52 4.52
C TYR A 373 -9.72 -40.97 4.07
N ASN A 374 -8.92 -41.82 4.71
CA ASN A 374 -8.77 -43.20 4.33
C ASN A 374 -9.72 -44.13 5.09
N ASP A 375 -10.16 -43.70 6.29
CA ASP A 375 -10.96 -44.54 7.18
C ASP A 375 -11.82 -43.66 8.14
N GLU A 376 -12.73 -44.29 8.85
CA GLU A 376 -13.50 -43.67 9.94
C GLU A 376 -12.54 -43.13 11.02
N TRP A 377 -12.85 -41.96 11.60
CA TRP A 377 -12.09 -41.25 12.62
C TRP A 377 -10.77 -40.64 12.13
N SER A 378 -10.44 -40.72 10.85
CA SER A 378 -9.28 -40.02 10.28
C SER A 378 -9.39 -38.51 10.48
N GLU A 379 -8.24 -37.85 10.66
CA GLU A 379 -8.17 -36.43 11.07
C GLU A 379 -7.18 -35.64 10.23
N ALA A 380 -7.55 -34.38 9.91
CA ALA A 380 -6.63 -33.36 9.39
C ALA A 380 -6.53 -32.21 10.38
N PHE A 381 -5.31 -31.74 10.69
CA PHE A 381 -5.13 -30.56 11.54
C PHE A 381 -5.58 -29.29 10.80
N LEU A 382 -6.34 -28.47 11.53
CA LEU A 382 -6.59 -27.08 11.23
C LEU A 382 -5.67 -26.18 12.05
N PHE A 383 -5.33 -26.59 13.28
CA PHE A 383 -4.43 -25.87 14.17
C PHE A 383 -3.65 -26.85 15.05
N GLY A 384 -2.39 -26.52 15.37
CA GLY A 384 -1.53 -27.35 16.19
C GLY A 384 -0.95 -28.55 15.43
N ASP A 385 -0.28 -29.45 16.17
CA ASP A 385 0.35 -30.67 15.68
C ASP A 385 0.52 -31.68 16.82
N TRP A 386 1.14 -32.83 16.53
CA TRP A 386 1.39 -33.87 17.53
C TRP A 386 2.47 -33.52 18.57
N ASN A 387 3.12 -32.34 18.50
CA ASN A 387 3.95 -31.80 19.58
C ASN A 387 3.12 -31.33 20.76
N ARG A 388 1.81 -31.11 20.55
CA ARG A 388 0.82 -30.80 21.57
C ARG A 388 1.15 -29.53 22.39
N THR A 389 1.68 -28.52 21.72
CA THR A 389 1.97 -27.23 22.35
C THR A 389 0.66 -26.53 22.73
N ALA A 390 0.38 -26.47 24.03
CA ALA A 390 -0.84 -25.89 24.53
C ALA A 390 -0.81 -24.36 24.48
N VAL A 391 -1.94 -23.76 24.14
CA VAL A 391 -2.22 -22.32 24.18
C VAL A 391 -3.37 -22.04 25.14
N LYS A 392 -3.43 -20.82 25.69
CA LYS A 392 -4.51 -20.43 26.61
C LYS A 392 -5.84 -20.34 25.86
N LEU A 393 -6.86 -21.00 26.37
CA LEU A 393 -8.19 -20.99 25.79
C LEU A 393 -8.81 -19.58 25.82
N SER A 394 -8.55 -18.80 26.88
CA SER A 394 -9.07 -17.44 27.06
C SER A 394 -8.63 -16.44 25.97
N ASP A 395 -7.57 -16.74 25.25
CA ASP A 395 -7.05 -15.88 24.17
C ASP A 395 -7.82 -16.06 22.85
N TYR A 396 -8.74 -17.04 22.81
CA TYR A 396 -9.47 -17.44 21.60
C TYR A 396 -10.97 -17.63 21.88
N LYS A 397 -11.79 -17.28 20.87
CA LYS A 397 -13.24 -17.42 20.91
C LYS A 397 -13.72 -18.69 20.25
N GLY A 398 -13.07 -19.08 19.13
CA GLY A 398 -13.51 -20.22 18.35
C GLY A 398 -12.77 -20.40 17.06
N VAL A 399 -13.30 -21.25 16.20
CA VAL A 399 -12.79 -21.54 14.84
C VAL A 399 -13.95 -21.51 13.84
N ARG A 400 -13.70 -20.96 12.65
CA ARG A 400 -14.64 -21.01 11.52
C ARG A 400 -14.04 -21.85 10.42
N VAL A 401 -14.83 -22.77 9.87
CA VAL A 401 -14.46 -23.62 8.75
C VAL A 401 -15.44 -23.40 7.61
N GLU A 402 -14.94 -23.11 6.43
CA GLU A 402 -15.69 -23.00 5.18
C GLU A 402 -15.32 -24.17 4.27
N MET A 403 -16.29 -25.00 3.96
CA MET A 403 -16.19 -26.13 3.05
C MET A 403 -16.56 -25.71 1.61
N GLU A 404 -16.26 -26.54 0.61
CA GLU A 404 -16.69 -26.30 -0.78
C GLU A 404 -18.21 -26.21 -0.92
N ASN A 405 -18.94 -27.04 -0.14
CA ASN A 405 -20.38 -27.08 -0.09
C ASN A 405 -20.86 -27.71 1.24
N ASP A 406 -22.16 -27.86 1.42
CA ASP A 406 -22.79 -28.39 2.64
C ASP A 406 -22.91 -29.93 2.68
N SER A 407 -22.44 -30.66 1.66
CA SER A 407 -22.57 -32.12 1.55
C SER A 407 -21.80 -32.91 2.60
N TYR A 408 -20.95 -32.26 3.36
CA TYR A 408 -20.12 -32.83 4.43
C TYR A 408 -20.82 -32.83 5.81
N ALA A 409 -21.95 -32.16 5.94
CA ALA A 409 -22.77 -32.22 7.14
C ALA A 409 -23.20 -33.67 7.41
N GLY A 410 -23.10 -34.11 8.67
CA GLY A 410 -23.35 -35.47 9.06
C GLY A 410 -22.27 -36.50 8.69
N LYS A 411 -21.10 -36.05 8.18
CA LYS A 411 -19.94 -36.88 7.85
C LYS A 411 -18.66 -36.40 8.50
N LEU A 412 -18.51 -35.08 8.73
CA LEU A 412 -17.36 -34.44 9.32
C LEU A 412 -17.78 -33.63 10.55
N GLN A 413 -16.83 -33.52 11.47
CA GLN A 413 -16.92 -32.69 12.66
C GLN A 413 -15.62 -31.97 12.94
N ILE A 414 -15.69 -30.82 13.61
CA ILE A 414 -14.53 -30.14 14.18
C ILE A 414 -14.28 -30.77 15.56
N LYS A 415 -13.05 -31.21 15.79
CA LYS A 415 -12.62 -31.73 17.09
C LYS A 415 -11.57 -30.81 17.68
N VAL A 416 -11.76 -30.37 18.91
CA VAL A 416 -10.83 -29.52 19.65
C VAL A 416 -10.25 -30.30 20.82
N TYR A 417 -8.93 -30.32 20.94
CA TYR A 417 -8.20 -31.00 22.01
C TYR A 417 -7.83 -30.02 23.12
N GLY A 418 -8.46 -30.16 24.27
CA GLY A 418 -8.28 -29.32 25.46
C GLY A 418 -7.27 -29.89 26.47
N ASP A 419 -7.49 -29.57 27.74
CA ASP A 419 -6.62 -30.00 28.84
C ASP A 419 -6.48 -31.53 28.92
N LYS A 420 -5.29 -31.98 29.26
CA LYS A 420 -5.02 -33.40 29.51
C LYS A 420 -5.85 -33.91 30.70
N LYS A 421 -6.58 -35.03 30.51
CA LYS A 421 -7.31 -35.73 31.57
C LYS A 421 -6.39 -36.67 32.35
N SER A 422 -5.80 -37.66 31.64
CA SER A 422 -4.87 -38.67 32.17
C SER A 422 -4.10 -39.31 31.03
N GLY A 423 -2.87 -39.80 31.29
CA GLY A 423 -2.09 -40.49 30.27
C GLY A 423 -1.98 -39.72 28.96
N THR A 424 -2.54 -40.21 27.90
CA THR A 424 -2.65 -39.58 26.58
C THR A 424 -4.04 -38.95 26.34
N ASP A 425 -5.00 -39.13 27.27
CA ASP A 425 -6.37 -38.63 27.10
C ASP A 425 -6.47 -37.14 27.34
N PHE A 426 -7.24 -36.50 26.50
CA PHE A 426 -7.54 -35.06 26.58
C PHE A 426 -9.02 -34.82 26.80
N LYS A 427 -9.37 -33.63 27.30
CA LYS A 427 -10.71 -33.10 27.19
C LYS A 427 -10.93 -32.76 25.72
N GLU A 428 -12.07 -33.12 25.20
CA GLU A 428 -12.35 -32.98 23.76
C GLU A 428 -13.72 -32.36 23.56
N GLN A 429 -13.80 -31.41 22.62
CA GLN A 429 -15.05 -30.84 22.15
C GLN A 429 -15.27 -31.26 20.70
N TYR A 430 -16.47 -31.76 20.40
CA TYR A 430 -16.87 -32.21 19.09
C TYR A 430 -18.00 -31.31 18.57
N ILE A 431 -17.79 -30.71 17.40
CA ILE A 431 -18.77 -29.81 16.78
C ILE A 431 -19.05 -30.32 15.36
N PRO A 432 -20.22 -30.90 15.10
CA PRO A 432 -20.64 -31.34 13.76
C PRO A 432 -20.65 -30.14 12.79
N LEU A 433 -20.33 -30.39 11.51
CA LEU A 433 -20.50 -29.35 10.49
C LEU A 433 -21.98 -28.99 10.33
N ALA A 434 -22.25 -27.72 10.10
CA ALA A 434 -23.61 -27.17 10.00
C ALA A 434 -24.35 -27.77 8.83
N SER A 435 -25.59 -28.22 9.07
CA SER A 435 -26.49 -28.69 8.02
C SER A 435 -27.09 -27.51 7.26
N GLY A 436 -27.11 -27.57 5.93
CA GLY A 436 -27.62 -26.51 5.07
C GLY A 436 -26.72 -25.27 4.95
N SER A 437 -25.45 -25.37 5.41
CA SER A 437 -24.46 -24.31 5.26
C SER A 437 -23.09 -24.91 4.99
N ALA A 438 -22.36 -24.32 4.05
CA ALA A 438 -20.94 -24.65 3.83
C ALA A 438 -20.04 -24.08 4.94
N ILE A 439 -20.53 -23.17 5.79
CA ILE A 439 -19.76 -22.50 6.85
C ILE A 439 -20.23 -23.03 8.20
N THR A 440 -19.25 -23.46 9.02
CA THR A 440 -19.47 -23.83 10.42
C THR A 440 -18.59 -22.95 11.31
N GLU A 441 -19.19 -22.28 12.28
CA GLU A 441 -18.47 -21.55 13.32
C GLU A 441 -18.62 -22.31 14.65
N ALA A 442 -17.49 -22.71 15.22
CA ALA A 442 -17.40 -23.45 16.47
C ALA A 442 -16.88 -22.53 17.56
N THR A 443 -17.68 -22.29 18.60
CA THR A 443 -17.26 -21.56 19.80
C THR A 443 -16.61 -22.51 20.78
N PHE A 444 -15.51 -22.10 21.41
CA PHE A 444 -14.81 -22.91 22.40
C PHE A 444 -15.56 -22.90 23.73
N ASP A 445 -15.77 -24.10 24.29
CA ASP A 445 -16.40 -24.29 25.59
C ASP A 445 -15.37 -24.63 26.67
N ALA A 446 -15.08 -23.66 27.54
CA ALA A 446 -14.13 -23.84 28.64
C ALA A 446 -14.54 -24.91 29.65
N ALA A 447 -15.85 -25.16 29.84
CA ALA A 447 -16.31 -26.23 30.71
C ALA A 447 -15.92 -27.62 30.19
N THR A 448 -16.00 -27.77 28.86
CA THR A 448 -15.61 -29.01 28.16
C THR A 448 -14.10 -29.13 27.98
N LEU A 449 -13.43 -28.07 27.54
CA LEU A 449 -12.00 -28.10 27.14
C LEU A 449 -11.02 -27.89 28.29
N GLY A 450 -11.39 -27.09 29.29
CA GLY A 450 -10.52 -26.65 30.38
C GLY A 450 -9.90 -25.26 30.10
N SER A 451 -8.67 -25.02 30.57
CA SER A 451 -8.02 -23.71 30.49
C SER A 451 -7.12 -23.52 29.28
N THR A 452 -6.78 -24.63 28.61
CA THR A 452 -5.89 -24.65 27.44
C THR A 452 -6.43 -25.56 26.35
N PHE A 453 -5.95 -25.36 25.12
CA PHE A 453 -6.10 -26.34 24.03
C PHE A 453 -4.79 -26.41 23.24
N TRP A 454 -4.57 -27.51 22.48
CA TRP A 454 -3.34 -27.70 21.73
C TRP A 454 -3.57 -28.06 20.27
N GLY A 455 -4.77 -28.51 19.90
CA GLY A 455 -5.07 -28.95 18.53
C GLY A 455 -6.53 -28.74 18.17
N ILE A 456 -6.74 -28.44 16.90
CA ILE A 456 -8.07 -28.41 16.26
C ILE A 456 -7.94 -29.26 15.00
N THR A 457 -8.79 -30.27 14.86
CA THR A 457 -8.83 -31.13 13.67
C THR A 457 -10.19 -31.10 13.00
N LEU A 458 -10.20 -31.42 11.73
CA LEU A 458 -11.39 -31.80 10.98
C LEU A 458 -11.39 -33.33 10.87
N GLN A 459 -12.34 -33.98 11.53
CA GLN A 459 -12.39 -35.42 11.70
C GLN A 459 -13.58 -36.01 10.94
N THR A 460 -13.38 -37.14 10.25
CA THR A 460 -14.49 -37.93 9.68
C THR A 460 -15.03 -38.94 10.70
N PHE A 461 -16.33 -39.14 10.67
CA PHE A 461 -17.01 -40.23 11.40
C PHE A 461 -17.90 -41.09 10.47
N SER A 462 -17.69 -41.00 9.16
CA SER A 462 -18.48 -41.73 8.16
C SER A 462 -17.65 -42.63 7.22
N GLY A 463 -16.39 -42.94 7.61
CA GLY A 463 -15.49 -43.75 6.79
C GLY A 463 -14.72 -42.93 5.76
N ALA A 464 -14.19 -43.61 4.75
CA ALA A 464 -13.37 -42.97 3.71
C ALA A 464 -14.16 -41.94 2.91
N LEU A 465 -13.63 -40.74 2.78
CA LEU A 465 -14.22 -39.69 1.96
C LEU A 465 -13.16 -38.66 1.51
N THR A 466 -13.47 -37.88 0.50
CA THR A 466 -12.67 -36.73 0.10
C THR A 466 -13.47 -35.47 0.37
N ALA A 467 -12.85 -34.53 1.09
CA ALA A 467 -13.45 -33.26 1.43
C ALA A 467 -12.59 -32.10 0.93
N LYS A 468 -13.23 -30.99 0.56
CA LYS A 468 -12.54 -29.75 0.18
C LYS A 468 -12.84 -28.65 1.19
N VAL A 469 -11.77 -28.12 1.80
CA VAL A 469 -11.80 -27.01 2.74
C VAL A 469 -11.36 -25.76 2.00
N LYS A 470 -12.24 -24.78 1.89
CA LYS A 470 -11.93 -23.47 1.27
C LYS A 470 -11.18 -22.55 2.22
N LYS A 471 -11.59 -22.52 3.48
CA LYS A 471 -11.00 -21.65 4.48
C LYS A 471 -11.17 -22.22 5.87
N ALA A 472 -10.14 -22.13 6.68
CA ALA A 472 -10.23 -22.33 8.12
C ALA A 472 -9.64 -21.10 8.82
N THR A 473 -10.32 -20.60 9.86
CA THR A 473 -9.95 -19.33 10.51
C THR A 473 -10.08 -19.47 12.02
N LEU A 474 -9.01 -19.21 12.75
CA LEU A 474 -9.01 -19.12 14.21
C LEU A 474 -9.45 -17.72 14.64
N ILE A 475 -10.45 -17.64 15.52
CA ILE A 475 -11.03 -16.39 16.01
C ILE A 475 -10.49 -16.14 17.42
N LYS A 476 -9.79 -15.03 17.62
CA LYS A 476 -9.28 -14.62 18.93
C LYS A 476 -10.35 -13.95 19.79
N ALA A 477 -10.07 -13.82 21.09
CA ALA A 477 -10.98 -13.21 22.05
C ALA A 477 -11.31 -11.74 21.71
N ASP A 478 -10.38 -11.01 21.11
CA ASP A 478 -10.55 -9.63 20.65
C ASP A 478 -11.34 -9.51 19.32
N GLY A 479 -11.74 -10.65 18.74
CA GLY A 479 -12.45 -10.72 17.46
C GLY A 479 -11.54 -10.70 16.25
N SER A 480 -10.21 -10.59 16.41
CA SER A 480 -9.29 -10.73 15.26
C SER A 480 -9.23 -12.17 14.77
N GLU A 481 -8.99 -12.34 13.46
CA GLU A 481 -9.01 -13.63 12.79
C GLU A 481 -7.63 -13.97 12.22
N THR A 482 -7.27 -15.27 12.29
CA THR A 482 -6.04 -15.80 11.70
C THR A 482 -6.38 -16.97 10.78
N ASN A 483 -5.99 -16.88 9.50
CA ASN A 483 -6.16 -17.99 8.57
C ASN A 483 -5.27 -19.17 8.97
N LEU A 484 -5.83 -20.37 8.90
CA LEU A 484 -5.20 -21.63 9.27
C LEU A 484 -4.80 -22.42 8.03
N THR A 485 -3.76 -23.22 8.15
CA THR A 485 -3.28 -24.15 7.12
C THR A 485 -3.76 -25.57 7.48
N VAL A 486 -4.39 -26.26 6.52
CA VAL A 486 -4.81 -27.64 6.73
C VAL A 486 -3.63 -28.58 6.46
N THR A 487 -3.33 -29.46 7.42
CA THR A 487 -2.24 -30.44 7.31
C THR A 487 -2.71 -31.85 7.71
N ALA A 488 -2.03 -32.88 7.20
CA ALA A 488 -2.39 -34.25 7.56
C ALA A 488 -2.07 -34.53 9.04
N ALA A 489 -3.02 -35.14 9.75
CA ALA A 489 -2.83 -35.54 11.14
C ALA A 489 -2.78 -37.05 11.29
N TRP A 490 -3.88 -37.77 11.00
CA TRP A 490 -3.98 -39.22 11.11
C TRP A 490 -4.93 -39.80 10.07
N GLY A 491 -4.51 -40.85 9.39
CA GLY A 491 -5.38 -41.58 8.45
C GLY A 491 -5.84 -40.78 7.23
N CYS A 492 -5.15 -39.68 6.88
CA CYS A 492 -5.53 -38.86 5.73
C CYS A 492 -4.33 -38.36 4.95
N GLU A 493 -4.58 -37.95 3.72
CA GLU A 493 -3.67 -37.21 2.86
C GLU A 493 -4.24 -35.81 2.64
N VAL A 494 -3.39 -34.80 2.67
CA VAL A 494 -3.78 -33.41 2.39
C VAL A 494 -2.98 -32.88 1.21
N SER A 495 -3.66 -32.39 0.22
CA SER A 495 -3.09 -31.61 -0.88
C SER A 495 -3.76 -30.24 -0.95
N GLN A 496 -3.06 -29.28 -1.53
CA GLN A 496 -3.61 -27.96 -1.76
C GLN A 496 -3.56 -27.60 -3.23
N GLU A 497 -4.59 -26.94 -3.70
CA GLU A 497 -4.63 -26.33 -5.02
C GLU A 497 -4.91 -24.84 -4.88
N THR A 498 -4.26 -24.06 -5.72
CA THR A 498 -4.52 -22.62 -5.81
C THR A 498 -5.56 -22.41 -6.91
N VAL A 499 -6.77 -22.02 -6.53
CA VAL A 499 -7.83 -21.69 -7.47
C VAL A 499 -7.89 -20.18 -7.65
N THR A 500 -7.54 -19.74 -8.85
CA THR A 500 -7.66 -18.32 -9.21
C THR A 500 -9.02 -18.12 -9.87
N GLY A 501 -9.94 -17.48 -9.17
CA GLY A 501 -11.26 -17.12 -9.68
C GLY A 501 -11.37 -15.61 -9.87
N ILE A 502 -12.08 -15.17 -10.91
CA ILE A 502 -12.52 -13.78 -11.04
C ILE A 502 -13.83 -13.65 -10.28
N ARG A 503 -13.82 -12.96 -9.14
CA ARG A 503 -15.09 -12.54 -8.53
C ARG A 503 -15.71 -11.45 -9.39
N PRO A 504 -17.00 -11.56 -9.75
CA PRO A 504 -17.71 -10.39 -10.25
C PRO A 504 -17.66 -9.32 -9.14
N VAL A 505 -17.02 -8.20 -9.42
CA VAL A 505 -17.04 -7.05 -8.52
C VAL A 505 -18.51 -6.68 -8.36
N LYS A 506 -19.07 -6.82 -7.16
CA LYS A 506 -20.33 -6.18 -6.84
C LYS A 506 -20.07 -4.68 -6.99
N ALA A 507 -20.53 -4.10 -8.08
CA ALA A 507 -20.52 -2.66 -8.21
C ALA A 507 -21.07 -2.07 -6.92
N ILE A 508 -20.37 -1.11 -6.33
CA ILE A 508 -20.90 -0.34 -5.20
C ILE A 508 -22.17 0.31 -5.75
N GLN A 509 -23.31 -0.32 -5.51
CA GLN A 509 -24.60 0.27 -5.85
C GLN A 509 -24.78 1.45 -4.89
N THR A 510 -24.50 2.65 -5.36
CA THR A 510 -25.10 3.82 -4.77
C THR A 510 -26.59 3.71 -5.09
N GLU A 511 -27.39 3.28 -4.11
CA GLU A 511 -28.85 3.18 -4.26
C GLU A 511 -29.38 4.42 -4.96
N GLY A 512 -30.15 4.24 -6.03
CA GLY A 512 -30.76 5.32 -6.80
C GLY A 512 -29.87 6.01 -7.84
N ALA A 513 -28.62 5.63 -8.01
CA ALA A 513 -27.77 6.25 -9.05
C ALA A 513 -28.18 5.79 -10.45
N VAL A 514 -28.34 6.73 -11.38
CA VAL A 514 -28.71 6.50 -12.77
C VAL A 514 -27.47 6.58 -13.65
N TYR A 515 -27.29 5.60 -14.55
CA TYR A 515 -26.17 5.52 -15.48
C TYR A 515 -26.67 5.46 -16.92
N ASN A 516 -25.96 6.08 -17.85
CA ASN A 516 -26.20 5.89 -19.29
C ASN A 516 -25.69 4.50 -19.74
N LEU A 517 -25.96 4.14 -20.99
CA LEU A 517 -25.54 2.84 -21.56
C LEU A 517 -24.01 2.69 -21.68
N SER A 518 -23.26 3.79 -21.59
CA SER A 518 -21.80 3.81 -21.55
C SER A 518 -21.23 3.72 -20.12
N GLY A 519 -22.10 3.52 -19.10
CA GLY A 519 -21.70 3.39 -17.70
C GLY A 519 -21.39 4.70 -16.97
N GLN A 520 -21.64 5.87 -17.59
CA GLN A 520 -21.45 7.16 -16.95
C GLN A 520 -22.65 7.52 -16.08
N ARG A 521 -22.39 7.99 -14.85
CA ARG A 521 -23.45 8.47 -13.95
C ARG A 521 -24.10 9.75 -14.49
N VAL A 522 -25.43 9.76 -14.48
CA VAL A 522 -26.23 10.89 -14.98
C VAL A 522 -27.04 11.46 -13.82
N GLN A 523 -26.79 12.72 -13.47
CA GLN A 523 -27.52 13.40 -12.39
C GLN A 523 -28.94 13.84 -12.83
N ASN A 524 -29.09 14.29 -14.09
CA ASN A 524 -30.36 14.73 -14.66
C ASN A 524 -30.61 13.99 -15.98
N PRO A 525 -31.16 12.76 -15.94
CA PRO A 525 -31.37 11.96 -17.14
C PRO A 525 -32.43 12.61 -18.05
N GLN A 526 -32.02 12.88 -19.29
CA GLN A 526 -32.90 13.35 -20.35
C GLN A 526 -33.65 12.17 -21.01
N LYS A 527 -34.57 12.42 -21.95
CA LYS A 527 -35.26 11.35 -22.69
C LYS A 527 -34.24 10.32 -23.22
N GLY A 528 -34.38 9.05 -22.80
CA GLY A 528 -33.44 8.01 -23.17
C GLY A 528 -33.52 6.75 -22.30
N ILE A 529 -32.57 5.84 -22.53
CA ILE A 529 -32.43 4.58 -21.81
C ILE A 529 -31.24 4.68 -20.87
N TYR A 530 -31.45 4.29 -19.62
CA TYR A 530 -30.48 4.33 -18.54
C TYR A 530 -30.48 3.02 -17.75
N ILE A 531 -29.54 2.85 -16.87
CA ILE A 531 -29.46 1.77 -15.88
C ILE A 531 -29.58 2.38 -14.49
N GLN A 532 -30.52 1.92 -13.69
CA GLN A 532 -30.67 2.29 -12.28
C GLN A 532 -30.83 1.00 -11.46
N ASP A 533 -30.03 0.84 -10.42
CA ASP A 533 -30.03 -0.35 -9.54
C ASP A 533 -29.96 -1.70 -10.33
N GLY A 534 -29.12 -1.71 -11.38
CA GLY A 534 -28.95 -2.86 -12.26
C GLY A 534 -30.13 -3.15 -13.21
N LYS A 535 -31.16 -2.30 -13.23
CA LYS A 535 -32.34 -2.44 -14.08
C LYS A 535 -32.41 -1.35 -15.13
N LYS A 536 -33.03 -1.72 -16.28
CA LYS A 536 -33.30 -0.76 -17.34
C LYS A 536 -34.31 0.30 -16.88
N TYR A 537 -33.93 1.56 -16.99
CA TYR A 537 -34.71 2.74 -16.64
C TYR A 537 -34.95 3.58 -17.90
N ILE A 538 -36.19 3.95 -18.18
CA ILE A 538 -36.56 4.70 -19.40
C ILE A 538 -37.14 6.04 -18.98
N VAL A 539 -36.48 7.13 -19.40
CA VAL A 539 -37.04 8.48 -19.33
C VAL A 539 -37.76 8.77 -20.65
N LYS A 540 -39.05 9.05 -20.58
CA LYS A 540 -39.93 9.29 -21.74
C LYS A 540 -39.89 10.76 -22.18
#